data_bb14a33f37f7ae882c09fffc88765958
#
_entry.id   bb14a33f37f7ae882c09fffc88765958
#
_cell.length_a   1.000
_cell.length_b   1.000
_cell.length_c   1.000
_cell.angle_alpha   90.00
_cell.angle_beta   90.00
_cell.angle_gamma   90.00
#
_symmetry.space_group_name_H-M   'P 1'
#
loop_
_entity.id
_entity.type
_entity.pdbx_description
1 polymer ?
#
loop_
_entity_poly.entity_id
_entity_poly.type
_entity_poly.pdbx_seq_one_letter_code
_entity_poly.pdbx_strand_id
1 'polypeptide(L)'
;MAKDIKYGVEAREALQAGVDKLADVVRVTLGPKGRNVVLEKSFGSPTITNDGVTIAKEIDLEDGFENMGAQLIKEVASKTNDVAGDGTTTATVLAQAMVHEGMRNLAAGANPIILKKGMQKATDAAVDALVKMSKPVNGKEQIARVAAVSSGDDEVGEMVADAMEKVSKDGVITIEESKTMQTELELVEGMQFDRGYISAYMCTDMEKMEARLDEPFILIVDKKISNIQELLPLLEQIVKSGSQLLIIAEDVEGEALTTLIVNKLRGTFNVVAVKSPGYGDRRKEMLKDIAVLTGGTVVSDELGIDLKEMTIDQLGRAKAVKVGKENTVIVDGEGDKKAIADRVAQIKNQIADTKSDFDREKLQERLAKLAGGVAVIRVGAPTETEMKDKKYRMEDALNATRAAVEEGIIAGGGSSYVHAAAQLDSVIESLSGDEKTGAEIVKKSLEAPLFRIAVNAGQEGAVIVNTVKNSNVGVGYNALTDEYVNMVEAGILDPVKVSRSALQNANSIAATLLTTESAVSIIKEPEPAVPAGGGMGGMM
;
A
#
# COMPACT_ATOMS: atom_id res chain seq x y z
N MET A 1 -0.09 9.99 33.71
CA MET A 1 -0.43 11.09 32.78
C MET A 1 -1.85 11.51 33.01
N ALA A 2 -2.09 12.80 33.29
CA ALA A 2 -3.42 13.37 33.43
C ALA A 2 -4.15 13.37 32.07
N LYS A 3 -5.49 13.33 32.12
CA LYS A 3 -6.34 13.34 30.92
C LYS A 3 -7.15 14.61 30.89
N ASP A 4 -7.32 15.16 29.69
CA ASP A 4 -8.27 16.21 29.39
C ASP A 4 -9.45 15.59 28.64
N ILE A 5 -10.67 16.06 28.92
CA ILE A 5 -11.91 15.46 28.41
C ILE A 5 -12.82 16.56 27.87
N LYS A 6 -13.23 16.41 26.61
CA LYS A 6 -14.26 17.21 25.97
C LYS A 6 -15.52 16.41 25.71
N TYR A 7 -16.67 17.04 25.72
CA TYR A 7 -17.98 16.42 25.55
C TYR A 7 -18.81 17.09 24.46
N GLY A 8 -19.73 16.33 23.88
CA GLY A 8 -20.79 16.85 23.02
C GLY A 8 -20.26 17.65 21.83
N VAL A 9 -20.76 18.85 21.67
CA VAL A 9 -20.42 19.73 20.54
C VAL A 9 -18.95 20.10 20.54
N GLU A 10 -18.35 20.42 21.70
CA GLU A 10 -16.95 20.83 21.80
C GLU A 10 -15.99 19.70 21.36
N ALA A 11 -16.29 18.45 21.73
CA ALA A 11 -15.50 17.30 21.29
C ALA A 11 -15.61 17.11 19.78
N ARG A 12 -16.82 17.21 19.22
CA ARG A 12 -17.06 17.03 17.79
C ARG A 12 -16.43 18.13 16.94
N GLU A 13 -16.52 19.40 17.38
CA GLU A 13 -15.88 20.52 16.67
C GLU A 13 -14.35 20.40 16.65
N ALA A 14 -13.73 19.99 17.76
CA ALA A 14 -12.29 19.77 17.81
C ALA A 14 -11.85 18.62 16.90
N LEU A 15 -12.58 17.48 16.90
CA LEU A 15 -12.30 16.36 16.00
C LEU A 15 -12.48 16.78 14.53
N GLN A 16 -13.54 17.52 14.19
CA GLN A 16 -13.77 18.02 12.83
C GLN A 16 -12.66 18.97 12.39
N ALA A 17 -12.20 19.87 13.25
CA ALA A 17 -11.08 20.76 12.94
C ALA A 17 -9.80 19.98 12.57
N GLY A 18 -9.54 18.87 13.26
CA GLY A 18 -8.43 17.97 12.94
C GLY A 18 -8.61 17.27 11.59
N VAL A 19 -9.81 16.77 11.31
CA VAL A 19 -10.18 16.21 9.99
C VAL A 19 -9.91 17.23 8.89
N ASP A 20 -10.35 18.48 9.09
CA ASP A 20 -10.20 19.53 8.09
C ASP A 20 -8.74 19.91 7.84
N LYS A 21 -7.96 20.08 8.91
CA LYS A 21 -6.54 20.42 8.79
C LYS A 21 -5.76 19.38 7.95
N LEU A 22 -6.01 18.10 8.15
CA LEU A 22 -5.37 17.08 7.35
C LEU A 22 -5.95 17.01 5.93
N ALA A 23 -7.27 16.94 5.80
CA ALA A 23 -7.91 16.76 4.50
C ALA A 23 -7.67 17.95 3.57
N ASP A 24 -7.58 19.17 4.10
CA ASP A 24 -7.33 20.39 3.32
C ASP A 24 -5.94 20.39 2.69
N VAL A 25 -4.94 19.80 3.35
CA VAL A 25 -3.60 19.64 2.80
C VAL A 25 -3.59 18.55 1.72
N VAL A 26 -4.27 17.41 1.97
CA VAL A 26 -4.28 16.28 1.02
C VAL A 26 -5.09 16.61 -0.23
N ARG A 27 -6.28 17.22 -0.12
CA ARG A 27 -7.20 17.44 -1.25
C ARG A 27 -6.67 18.31 -2.38
N VAL A 28 -5.60 19.12 -2.13
CA VAL A 28 -5.01 19.98 -3.18
C VAL A 28 -4.27 19.17 -4.24
N THR A 29 -3.95 17.92 -3.94
CA THR A 29 -3.24 17.01 -4.85
C THR A 29 -4.17 16.29 -5.82
N LEU A 30 -5.50 16.30 -5.60
CA LEU A 30 -6.45 15.50 -6.35
C LEU A 30 -6.61 16.00 -7.80
N GLY A 31 -6.52 15.05 -8.74
CA GLY A 31 -6.78 15.25 -10.16
C GLY A 31 -5.58 15.76 -10.96
N PRO A 32 -5.71 15.86 -12.29
CA PRO A 32 -4.58 16.12 -13.20
C PRO A 32 -3.99 17.53 -13.09
N LYS A 33 -4.71 18.48 -12.48
CA LYS A 33 -4.21 19.82 -12.14
C LYS A 33 -4.00 19.99 -10.62
N GLY A 34 -3.93 18.87 -9.90
CA GLY A 34 -3.51 18.84 -8.51
C GLY A 34 -2.08 19.35 -8.32
N ARG A 35 -1.79 19.82 -7.11
CA ARG A 35 -0.48 20.42 -6.78
C ARG A 35 0.24 19.59 -5.75
N ASN A 36 1.56 19.66 -5.75
CA ASN A 36 2.39 18.98 -4.77
C ASN A 36 2.35 19.68 -3.41
N VAL A 37 2.60 18.91 -2.37
CA VAL A 37 2.82 19.37 -1.00
C VAL A 37 4.29 19.19 -0.66
N VAL A 38 4.85 20.15 0.09
CA VAL A 38 6.23 20.08 0.59
C VAL A 38 6.18 19.66 2.04
N LEU A 39 6.89 18.61 2.37
CA LEU A 39 6.98 18.03 3.72
C LEU A 39 8.39 18.25 4.26
N GLU A 40 8.49 18.84 5.45
CA GLU A 40 9.75 18.97 6.16
C GLU A 40 10.22 17.60 6.66
N LYS A 41 11.54 17.37 6.58
CA LYS A 41 12.16 16.18 7.17
C LYS A 41 13.14 16.59 8.24
N SER A 42 13.20 15.85 9.34
CA SER A 42 14.13 16.11 10.43
C SER A 42 15.60 16.03 9.99
N PHE A 43 15.88 15.24 8.95
CA PHE A 43 17.18 15.09 8.32
C PHE A 43 17.03 14.98 6.80
N GLY A 44 17.93 15.59 6.04
CA GLY A 44 17.94 15.56 4.58
C GLY A 44 17.11 16.67 3.94
N SER A 45 16.82 16.53 2.65
CA SER A 45 16.02 17.49 1.89
C SER A 45 14.53 17.32 2.16
N PRO A 46 13.72 18.40 2.10
CA PRO A 46 12.28 18.30 2.13
C PRO A 46 11.76 17.35 1.04
N THR A 47 10.70 16.60 1.35
CA THR A 47 10.02 15.77 0.37
C THR A 47 8.94 16.57 -0.33
N ILE A 48 8.92 16.52 -1.66
CA ILE A 48 7.85 17.11 -2.48
C ILE A 48 7.07 15.94 -3.06
N THR A 49 5.77 15.89 -2.79
CA THR A 49 4.91 14.77 -3.22
C THR A 49 3.46 15.20 -3.42
N ASN A 50 2.73 14.45 -4.24
CA ASN A 50 1.27 14.53 -4.37
C ASN A 50 0.56 13.25 -3.86
N ASP A 51 1.32 12.28 -3.33
CA ASP A 51 0.74 11.07 -2.76
C ASP A 51 0.02 11.36 -1.44
N GLY A 52 -1.29 11.08 -1.42
CA GLY A 52 -2.16 11.39 -0.29
C GLY A 52 -1.81 10.64 0.99
N VAL A 53 -1.37 9.39 0.92
CA VAL A 53 -1.02 8.61 2.12
C VAL A 53 0.29 9.08 2.72
N THR A 54 1.29 9.40 1.91
CA THR A 54 2.56 9.97 2.37
C THR A 54 2.34 11.30 3.08
N ILE A 55 1.52 12.19 2.48
CA ILE A 55 1.17 13.46 3.11
C ILE A 55 0.43 13.24 4.43
N ALA A 56 -0.58 12.37 4.44
CA ALA A 56 -1.38 12.12 5.64
C ALA A 56 -0.55 11.57 6.80
N LYS A 57 0.42 10.69 6.53
CA LYS A 57 1.29 10.09 7.55
C LYS A 57 2.18 11.11 8.26
N GLU A 58 2.60 12.17 7.59
CA GLU A 58 3.49 13.21 8.14
C GLU A 58 2.76 14.27 8.98
N ILE A 59 1.41 14.30 8.94
CA ILE A 59 0.65 15.31 9.66
C ILE A 59 0.37 14.85 11.10
N ASP A 60 0.98 15.54 12.05
CA ASP A 60 0.69 15.47 13.48
C ASP A 60 0.39 16.88 14.01
N LEU A 61 -0.68 17.03 14.79
CA LEU A 61 -1.14 18.33 15.30
C LEU A 61 -0.77 18.49 16.79
N GLU A 62 -0.50 19.73 17.20
CA GLU A 62 -0.14 20.03 18.58
C GLU A 62 -1.31 19.82 19.55
N ASP A 63 -2.51 20.24 19.16
CA ASP A 63 -3.73 20.01 19.94
C ASP A 63 -4.11 18.53 19.90
N GLY A 64 -4.18 17.90 21.06
CA GLY A 64 -4.45 16.46 21.15
C GLY A 64 -5.84 16.05 20.65
N PHE A 65 -6.86 16.92 20.76
CA PHE A 65 -8.20 16.64 20.27
C PHE A 65 -8.29 16.77 18.76
N GLU A 66 -7.72 17.83 18.20
CA GLU A 66 -7.61 17.99 16.75
C GLU A 66 -6.77 16.86 16.15
N ASN A 67 -5.66 16.49 16.82
CA ASN A 67 -4.81 15.39 16.35
C ASN A 67 -5.57 14.06 16.29
N MET A 68 -6.48 13.77 17.24
CA MET A 68 -7.31 12.57 17.14
C MET A 68 -8.19 12.58 15.87
N GLY A 69 -8.76 13.73 15.49
CA GLY A 69 -9.50 13.89 14.24
C GLY A 69 -8.62 13.65 13.01
N ALA A 70 -7.41 14.22 12.99
CA ALA A 70 -6.43 14.00 11.93
C ALA A 70 -6.01 12.51 11.84
N GLN A 71 -5.74 11.84 12.97
CA GLN A 71 -5.39 10.42 12.99
C GLN A 71 -6.50 9.51 12.44
N LEU A 72 -7.77 9.82 12.67
CA LEU A 72 -8.88 9.08 12.07
C LEU A 72 -8.89 9.19 10.54
N ILE A 73 -8.61 10.37 9.99
CA ILE A 73 -8.50 10.52 8.51
C ILE A 73 -7.21 9.90 7.97
N LYS A 74 -6.11 9.98 8.71
CA LYS A 74 -4.88 9.24 8.38
C LYS A 74 -5.15 7.73 8.25
N GLU A 75 -6.01 7.17 9.10
CA GLU A 75 -6.42 5.77 9.02
C GLU A 75 -7.20 5.46 7.73
N VAL A 76 -8.10 6.38 7.28
CA VAL A 76 -8.81 6.23 5.99
C VAL A 76 -7.83 6.09 4.83
N ALA A 77 -6.85 7.01 4.75
CA ALA A 77 -5.84 6.98 3.69
C ALA A 77 -4.99 5.70 3.76
N SER A 78 -4.51 5.33 4.95
CA SER A 78 -3.67 4.15 5.15
C SER A 78 -4.40 2.85 4.81
N LYS A 79 -5.66 2.68 5.26
CA LYS A 79 -6.45 1.48 4.93
C LYS A 79 -6.78 1.37 3.45
N THR A 80 -7.01 2.50 2.78
CA THR A 80 -7.23 2.50 1.33
C THR A 80 -5.96 2.10 0.58
N ASN A 81 -4.81 2.59 1.01
CA ASN A 81 -3.51 2.18 0.49
C ASN A 81 -3.25 0.68 0.70
N ASP A 82 -3.51 0.14 1.90
CA ASP A 82 -3.30 -1.27 2.23
C ASP A 82 -4.13 -2.22 1.34
N VAL A 83 -5.35 -1.82 0.95
CA VAL A 83 -6.29 -2.66 0.19
C VAL A 83 -6.14 -2.50 -1.32
N ALA A 84 -5.95 -1.27 -1.79
CA ALA A 84 -6.01 -0.93 -3.21
C ALA A 84 -4.71 -0.32 -3.76
N GLY A 85 -3.82 0.17 -2.89
CA GLY A 85 -2.54 0.77 -3.25
C GLY A 85 -2.65 2.12 -3.98
N ASP A 86 -3.86 2.66 -4.12
CA ASP A 86 -4.16 3.96 -4.73
C ASP A 86 -5.49 4.51 -4.18
N GLY A 87 -5.89 5.73 -4.56
CA GLY A 87 -7.16 6.36 -4.18
C GLY A 87 -7.19 6.97 -2.78
N THR A 88 -6.06 7.14 -2.14
CA THR A 88 -5.92 7.65 -0.77
C THR A 88 -6.42 9.08 -0.62
N THR A 89 -6.15 9.94 -1.60
CA THR A 89 -6.67 11.32 -1.67
C THR A 89 -8.20 11.35 -1.86
N THR A 90 -8.72 10.50 -2.73
CA THR A 90 -10.18 10.37 -2.95
C THR A 90 -10.90 9.92 -1.69
N ALA A 91 -10.35 8.94 -0.98
CA ALA A 91 -10.90 8.44 0.29
C ALA A 91 -10.93 9.54 1.36
N THR A 92 -9.88 10.34 1.47
CA THR A 92 -9.78 11.48 2.37
C THR A 92 -10.83 12.55 2.07
N VAL A 93 -11.02 12.89 0.79
CA VAL A 93 -12.03 13.87 0.34
C VAL A 93 -13.45 13.39 0.62
N LEU A 94 -13.75 12.11 0.36
CA LEU A 94 -15.05 11.50 0.68
C LEU A 94 -15.32 11.52 2.20
N ALA A 95 -14.33 11.14 2.99
CA ALA A 95 -14.46 11.13 4.46
C ALA A 95 -14.72 12.54 5.01
N GLN A 96 -13.98 13.56 4.56
CA GLN A 96 -14.21 14.95 4.94
C GLN A 96 -15.64 15.39 4.59
N ALA A 97 -16.10 15.10 3.38
CA ALA A 97 -17.45 15.47 2.95
C ALA A 97 -18.53 14.79 3.81
N MET A 98 -18.38 13.49 4.11
CA MET A 98 -19.31 12.77 4.99
C MET A 98 -19.32 13.30 6.41
N VAL A 99 -18.16 13.65 6.96
CA VAL A 99 -18.06 14.26 8.29
C VAL A 99 -18.77 15.62 8.31
N HIS A 100 -18.53 16.49 7.33
CA HIS A 100 -19.16 17.81 7.24
C HIS A 100 -20.69 17.72 7.17
N GLU A 101 -21.21 16.91 6.23
CA GLU A 101 -22.66 16.77 6.08
C GLU A 101 -23.28 16.08 7.32
N GLY A 102 -22.59 15.09 7.89
CA GLY A 102 -23.01 14.42 9.11
C GLY A 102 -23.08 15.37 10.32
N MET A 103 -22.05 16.18 10.55
CA MET A 103 -22.01 17.15 11.66
C MET A 103 -23.13 18.19 11.56
N ARG A 104 -23.46 18.67 10.35
CA ARG A 104 -24.60 19.59 10.15
C ARG A 104 -25.92 18.96 10.59
N ASN A 105 -26.15 17.69 10.25
CA ASN A 105 -27.37 16.98 10.62
C ASN A 105 -27.41 16.62 12.12
N LEU A 106 -26.26 16.31 12.74
CA LEU A 106 -26.18 16.14 14.20
C LEU A 106 -26.49 17.42 14.94
N ALA A 107 -25.98 18.58 14.47
CA ALA A 107 -26.31 19.88 15.05
C ALA A 107 -27.81 20.20 14.91
N ALA A 108 -28.48 19.66 13.90
CA ALA A 108 -29.96 19.77 13.74
C ALA A 108 -30.74 18.76 14.59
N GLY A 109 -30.07 17.91 15.38
CA GLY A 109 -30.71 16.99 16.33
C GLY A 109 -30.92 15.56 15.82
N ALA A 110 -30.34 15.19 14.72
CA ALA A 110 -30.43 13.81 14.19
C ALA A 110 -29.72 12.79 15.10
N ASN A 111 -30.26 11.59 15.21
CA ASN A 111 -29.67 10.52 16.00
C ASN A 111 -28.49 9.86 15.27
N PRO A 112 -27.27 9.96 15.83
CA PRO A 112 -26.06 9.47 15.15
C PRO A 112 -26.07 7.96 14.89
N ILE A 113 -26.66 7.17 15.76
CA ILE A 113 -26.73 5.70 15.62
C ILE A 113 -27.66 5.31 14.46
N ILE A 114 -28.72 6.07 14.24
CA ILE A 114 -29.67 5.86 13.14
C ILE A 114 -29.08 6.38 11.84
N LEU A 115 -28.44 7.57 11.86
CA LEU A 115 -27.68 8.10 10.72
C LEU A 115 -26.68 7.07 10.19
N LYS A 116 -25.86 6.47 11.08
CA LYS A 116 -24.87 5.44 10.72
C LYS A 116 -25.49 4.28 9.95
N LYS A 117 -26.70 3.82 10.32
CA LYS A 117 -27.40 2.74 9.59
C LYS A 117 -27.77 3.16 8.16
N GLY A 118 -28.27 4.38 8.00
CA GLY A 118 -28.59 4.93 6.68
C GLY A 118 -27.36 5.13 5.82
N MET A 119 -26.29 5.66 6.40
CA MET A 119 -25.00 5.80 5.72
C MET A 119 -24.47 4.44 5.21
N GLN A 120 -24.55 3.39 6.05
CA GLN A 120 -24.09 2.06 5.64
C GLN A 120 -24.91 1.52 4.46
N LYS A 121 -26.25 1.57 4.52
CA LYS A 121 -27.12 1.12 3.43
C LYS A 121 -26.86 1.85 2.12
N ALA A 122 -26.66 3.16 2.16
CA ALA A 122 -26.34 3.94 0.99
C ALA A 122 -24.95 3.63 0.44
N THR A 123 -23.98 3.41 1.32
CA THR A 123 -22.62 3.00 0.91
C THR A 123 -22.64 1.66 0.21
N ASP A 124 -23.33 0.66 0.76
CA ASP A 124 -23.45 -0.67 0.15
C ASP A 124 -24.12 -0.58 -1.23
N ALA A 125 -25.20 0.19 -1.36
CA ALA A 125 -25.87 0.41 -2.63
C ALA A 125 -25.01 1.17 -3.66
N ALA A 126 -24.22 2.16 -3.21
CA ALA A 126 -23.28 2.87 -4.08
C ALA A 126 -22.15 1.96 -4.57
N VAL A 127 -21.61 1.11 -3.69
CA VAL A 127 -20.62 0.09 -4.05
C VAL A 127 -21.18 -0.88 -5.09
N ASP A 128 -22.39 -1.38 -4.88
CA ASP A 128 -23.07 -2.25 -5.85
C ASP A 128 -23.26 -1.54 -7.21
N ALA A 129 -23.58 -0.24 -7.19
CA ALA A 129 -23.71 0.54 -8.41
C ALA A 129 -22.37 0.69 -9.14
N LEU A 130 -21.27 0.97 -8.43
CA LEU A 130 -19.92 1.04 -8.99
C LEU A 130 -19.50 -0.30 -9.60
N VAL A 131 -19.72 -1.41 -8.89
CA VAL A 131 -19.41 -2.76 -9.38
C VAL A 131 -20.24 -3.11 -10.63
N LYS A 132 -21.51 -2.74 -10.69
CA LYS A 132 -22.36 -2.94 -11.89
C LYS A 132 -21.92 -2.14 -13.10
N MET A 133 -21.28 -0.98 -12.89
CA MET A 133 -20.71 -0.16 -13.98
C MET A 133 -19.36 -0.67 -14.46
N SER A 134 -18.75 -1.63 -13.75
CA SER A 134 -17.43 -2.17 -14.05
C SER A 134 -17.39 -2.86 -15.41
N LYS A 135 -16.26 -2.66 -16.11
CA LYS A 135 -15.90 -3.39 -17.32
C LYS A 135 -14.54 -4.07 -17.10
N PRO A 136 -14.36 -5.34 -17.55
CA PRO A 136 -13.06 -5.98 -17.46
C PRO A 136 -12.02 -5.23 -18.29
N VAL A 137 -10.78 -5.23 -17.83
CA VAL A 137 -9.65 -4.65 -18.57
C VAL A 137 -9.32 -5.57 -19.74
N ASN A 138 -9.27 -5.00 -20.95
CA ASN A 138 -8.97 -5.72 -22.18
C ASN A 138 -7.71 -5.15 -22.84
N GLY A 139 -6.63 -5.93 -22.75
CA GLY A 139 -5.38 -5.68 -23.47
C GLY A 139 -4.49 -4.59 -22.87
N LYS A 140 -3.30 -4.48 -23.44
CA LYS A 140 -2.21 -3.62 -22.99
C LYS A 140 -2.58 -2.13 -22.98
N GLU A 141 -3.33 -1.67 -23.97
CA GLU A 141 -3.69 -0.25 -24.09
C GLU A 141 -4.50 0.25 -22.90
N GLN A 142 -5.49 -0.54 -22.42
CA GLN A 142 -6.26 -0.15 -21.24
C GLN A 142 -5.44 -0.21 -19.96
N ILE A 143 -4.51 -1.17 -19.86
CA ILE A 143 -3.53 -1.24 -18.76
C ILE A 143 -2.68 0.04 -18.74
N ALA A 144 -2.12 0.43 -19.89
CA ALA A 144 -1.33 1.65 -20.01
C ALA A 144 -2.13 2.91 -19.62
N ARG A 145 -3.40 2.99 -20.03
CA ARG A 145 -4.29 4.11 -19.68
C ARG A 145 -4.57 4.19 -18.18
N VAL A 146 -4.85 3.08 -17.52
CA VAL A 146 -5.03 3.06 -16.05
C VAL A 146 -3.77 3.54 -15.34
N ALA A 147 -2.62 3.03 -15.74
CA ALA A 147 -1.35 3.43 -15.15
C ALA A 147 -1.00 4.90 -15.42
N ALA A 148 -1.28 5.41 -16.63
CA ALA A 148 -1.07 6.80 -16.99
C ALA A 148 -1.98 7.76 -16.21
N VAL A 149 -3.23 7.39 -15.97
CA VAL A 149 -4.16 8.21 -15.16
C VAL A 149 -3.71 8.28 -13.71
N SER A 150 -3.26 7.15 -13.14
CA SER A 150 -2.79 7.09 -11.74
C SER A 150 -1.48 7.86 -11.54
N SER A 151 -0.50 7.69 -12.45
CA SER A 151 0.80 8.37 -12.35
C SER A 151 0.77 9.83 -12.83
N GLY A 152 -0.20 10.20 -13.68
CA GLY A 152 -0.21 11.47 -14.42
C GLY A 152 0.87 11.56 -15.51
N ASP A 153 1.37 10.42 -16.01
CA ASP A 153 2.48 10.32 -16.96
C ASP A 153 2.27 9.15 -17.93
N ASP A 154 2.18 9.46 -19.23
CA ASP A 154 1.95 8.45 -20.29
C ASP A 154 3.14 7.49 -20.44
N GLU A 155 4.40 7.96 -20.23
CA GLU A 155 5.59 7.10 -20.32
C GLU A 155 5.60 6.06 -19.19
N VAL A 156 5.20 6.47 -17.98
CA VAL A 156 5.01 5.54 -16.85
C VAL A 156 3.92 4.53 -17.18
N GLY A 157 2.83 4.97 -17.79
CA GLY A 157 1.74 4.10 -18.21
C GLY A 157 2.18 2.99 -19.15
N GLU A 158 2.90 3.35 -20.21
CA GLU A 158 3.45 2.38 -21.18
C GLU A 158 4.44 1.42 -20.52
N MET A 159 5.33 1.92 -19.65
CA MET A 159 6.33 1.09 -18.98
C MET A 159 5.71 0.05 -18.04
N VAL A 160 4.69 0.44 -17.27
CA VAL A 160 3.95 -0.50 -16.40
C VAL A 160 3.22 -1.55 -17.23
N ALA A 161 2.60 -1.16 -18.35
CA ALA A 161 1.93 -2.08 -19.25
C ALA A 161 2.92 -3.07 -19.91
N ASP A 162 4.10 -2.59 -20.32
CA ASP A 162 5.18 -3.43 -20.84
C ASP A 162 5.69 -4.42 -19.80
N ALA A 163 5.84 -3.98 -18.55
CA ALA A 163 6.24 -4.84 -17.45
C ALA A 163 5.20 -5.95 -17.23
N MET A 164 3.90 -5.60 -17.20
CA MET A 164 2.82 -6.57 -17.01
C MET A 164 2.68 -7.56 -18.19
N GLU A 165 2.99 -7.14 -19.42
CA GLU A 165 2.99 -8.03 -20.57
C GLU A 165 4.16 -9.01 -20.56
N LYS A 166 5.35 -8.57 -20.09
CA LYS A 166 6.56 -9.40 -20.03
C LYS A 166 6.52 -10.46 -18.94
N VAL A 167 5.86 -10.17 -17.82
CA VAL A 167 5.66 -11.16 -16.77
C VAL A 167 4.34 -11.91 -16.97
N SER A 168 4.28 -13.16 -16.54
CA SER A 168 3.02 -13.93 -16.54
C SER A 168 1.98 -13.27 -15.61
N LYS A 169 0.72 -13.74 -15.65
CA LYS A 169 -0.34 -13.25 -14.75
C LYS A 169 0.03 -13.29 -13.26
N ASP A 170 0.89 -14.25 -12.89
CA ASP A 170 1.41 -14.43 -11.54
C ASP A 170 2.82 -13.85 -11.38
N GLY A 171 3.33 -13.15 -12.39
CA GLY A 171 4.66 -12.55 -12.39
C GLY A 171 4.74 -11.32 -11.50
N VAL A 172 5.93 -11.07 -10.98
CA VAL A 172 6.19 -10.00 -10.01
C VAL A 172 6.81 -8.80 -10.73
N ILE A 173 6.32 -7.62 -10.39
CA ILE A 173 6.91 -6.35 -10.81
C ILE A 173 7.38 -5.62 -9.55
N THR A 174 8.66 -5.25 -9.52
CA THR A 174 9.25 -4.44 -8.46
C THR A 174 9.72 -3.10 -9.01
N ILE A 175 9.71 -2.09 -8.17
CA ILE A 175 10.19 -0.76 -8.50
C ILE A 175 11.39 -0.46 -7.62
N GLU A 176 12.53 -0.18 -8.26
CA GLU A 176 13.81 0.08 -7.61
C GLU A 176 14.38 1.42 -8.03
N GLU A 177 15.30 1.94 -7.22
CA GLU A 177 16.03 3.15 -7.55
C GLU A 177 17.19 2.82 -8.51
N SER A 178 17.29 3.57 -9.61
CA SER A 178 18.42 3.49 -10.54
C SER A 178 19.60 4.30 -10.02
N LYS A 179 20.80 3.83 -10.33
CA LYS A 179 22.02 4.63 -10.16
C LYS A 179 22.28 5.59 -11.34
N THR A 180 21.45 5.50 -12.38
CA THR A 180 21.52 6.33 -13.59
C THR A 180 20.38 7.33 -13.63
N MET A 181 20.44 8.30 -14.54
CA MET A 181 19.34 9.27 -14.75
C MET A 181 18.18 8.67 -15.56
N GLN A 182 18.35 7.49 -16.15
CA GLN A 182 17.35 6.87 -17.01
C GLN A 182 16.51 5.86 -16.24
N THR A 183 15.24 5.81 -16.59
CA THR A 183 14.34 4.77 -16.10
C THR A 183 14.35 3.61 -17.07
N GLU A 184 14.56 2.38 -16.58
CA GLU A 184 14.73 1.18 -17.39
C GLU A 184 13.86 0.05 -16.86
N LEU A 185 13.34 -0.78 -17.79
CA LEU A 185 12.63 -2.02 -17.48
C LEU A 185 13.51 -3.22 -17.81
N GLU A 186 13.86 -3.99 -16.78
CA GLU A 186 14.64 -5.21 -16.90
C GLU A 186 13.82 -6.42 -16.45
N LEU A 187 13.93 -7.55 -17.15
CA LEU A 187 13.39 -8.82 -16.71
C LEU A 187 14.54 -9.65 -16.13
N VAL A 188 14.43 -10.01 -14.87
CA VAL A 188 15.45 -10.78 -14.15
C VAL A 188 14.88 -12.09 -13.60
N GLU A 189 15.75 -13.03 -13.30
CA GLU A 189 15.37 -14.25 -12.59
C GLU A 189 14.99 -13.91 -11.16
N GLY A 190 13.89 -14.47 -10.67
CA GLY A 190 13.42 -14.16 -9.34
C GLY A 190 12.12 -14.89 -8.98
N MET A 191 11.73 -14.79 -7.73
CA MET A 191 10.55 -15.47 -7.20
C MET A 191 9.90 -14.65 -6.09
N GLN A 192 8.56 -14.70 -6.06
CA GLN A 192 7.78 -14.25 -4.90
C GLN A 192 7.13 -15.42 -4.19
N PHE A 193 7.07 -15.36 -2.87
CA PHE A 193 6.27 -16.27 -2.06
C PHE A 193 5.52 -15.56 -0.93
N ASP A 194 4.40 -16.15 -0.51
CA ASP A 194 3.43 -15.54 0.39
C ASP A 194 3.81 -15.78 1.86
N ARG A 195 4.95 -15.22 2.28
CA ARG A 195 5.43 -15.15 3.66
C ARG A 195 6.22 -13.88 3.84
N GLY A 196 5.88 -13.12 4.86
CA GLY A 196 6.58 -11.89 5.22
C GLY A 196 7.51 -12.08 6.41
N TYR A 197 8.02 -10.96 6.92
CA TYR A 197 8.92 -10.96 8.07
C TYR A 197 8.26 -11.53 9.33
N ILE A 198 9.03 -12.21 10.16
CA ILE A 198 8.56 -12.78 11.44
C ILE A 198 8.29 -11.68 12.47
N SER A 199 9.00 -10.56 12.39
CA SER A 199 8.85 -9.42 13.29
C SER A 199 8.99 -8.09 12.57
N ALA A 200 8.10 -7.14 12.87
CA ALA A 200 8.15 -5.78 12.34
C ALA A 200 9.45 -5.02 12.69
N TYR A 201 10.13 -5.40 13.77
CA TYR A 201 11.45 -4.85 14.12
C TYR A 201 12.56 -5.22 13.12
N MET A 202 12.26 -6.11 12.16
CA MET A 202 13.16 -6.47 11.08
C MET A 202 13.00 -5.59 9.83
N CYS A 203 12.03 -4.66 9.80
CA CYS A 203 11.89 -3.69 8.72
C CYS A 203 13.11 -2.76 8.65
N THR A 204 13.47 -2.36 7.42
CA THR A 204 14.47 -1.32 7.14
C THR A 204 13.81 0.01 6.81
N ASP A 205 12.59 -0.06 6.29
CA ASP A 205 11.70 1.07 6.04
C ASP A 205 10.45 0.92 6.93
N MET A 206 10.38 1.74 7.97
CA MET A 206 9.27 1.70 8.92
C MET A 206 8.01 2.40 8.40
N GLU A 207 8.13 3.30 7.41
CA GLU A 207 7.00 3.97 6.80
C GLU A 207 6.20 3.01 5.91
N LYS A 208 6.93 2.20 5.12
CA LYS A 208 6.34 1.18 4.24
C LYS A 208 6.15 -0.18 4.93
N MET A 209 6.65 -0.33 6.16
CA MET A 209 6.69 -1.62 6.86
C MET A 209 7.32 -2.73 6.01
N GLU A 210 8.44 -2.41 5.36
CA GLU A 210 9.18 -3.30 4.48
C GLU A 210 10.64 -3.44 4.94
N ALA A 211 11.22 -4.61 4.66
CA ALA A 211 12.65 -4.81 4.78
C ALA A 211 13.25 -5.00 3.37
N ARG A 212 14.29 -4.23 3.06
CA ARG A 212 15.08 -4.38 1.85
C ARG A 212 16.49 -4.81 2.23
N LEU A 213 16.97 -5.84 1.55
CA LEU A 213 18.32 -6.36 1.66
C LEU A 213 18.99 -6.27 0.29
N ASP A 214 20.15 -5.66 0.23
CA ASP A 214 20.96 -5.55 -0.99
C ASP A 214 22.11 -6.55 -0.93
N GLU A 215 22.25 -7.37 -1.97
CA GLU A 215 23.24 -8.45 -2.11
C GLU A 215 23.33 -9.38 -0.87
N PRO A 216 22.17 -9.83 -0.31
CA PRO A 216 22.16 -10.63 0.91
C PRO A 216 22.67 -12.05 0.68
N PHE A 217 23.21 -12.64 1.73
CA PHE A 217 23.23 -14.09 1.87
C PHE A 217 21.85 -14.61 2.23
N ILE A 218 21.50 -15.81 1.75
CA ILE A 218 20.21 -16.44 1.98
C ILE A 218 20.43 -17.81 2.64
N LEU A 219 20.05 -17.93 3.90
CA LEU A 219 20.05 -19.18 4.64
C LEU A 219 18.69 -19.85 4.52
N ILE A 220 18.66 -21.08 4.04
CA ILE A 220 17.44 -21.84 3.78
C ILE A 220 17.42 -23.07 4.70
N VAL A 221 16.42 -23.15 5.61
CA VAL A 221 16.37 -24.18 6.65
C VAL A 221 14.98 -24.84 6.68
N ASP A 222 14.93 -26.16 6.59
CA ASP A 222 13.70 -26.95 6.71
C ASP A 222 13.43 -27.41 8.16
N LYS A 223 13.68 -26.56 9.12
CA LYS A 223 13.35 -26.76 10.53
C LYS A 223 13.13 -25.44 11.25
N LYS A 224 12.65 -25.50 12.48
CA LYS A 224 12.55 -24.35 13.37
C LYS A 224 13.91 -24.00 13.96
N ILE A 225 14.15 -22.70 14.13
CA ILE A 225 15.34 -22.16 14.78
C ILE A 225 14.92 -21.48 16.07
N SER A 226 15.21 -22.11 17.22
CA SER A 226 14.91 -21.56 18.54
C SER A 226 16.17 -21.23 19.35
N ASN A 227 17.27 -21.91 19.06
CA ASN A 227 18.55 -21.74 19.76
C ASN A 227 19.55 -20.97 18.89
N ILE A 228 20.00 -19.81 19.37
CA ILE A 228 20.98 -18.98 18.66
C ILE A 228 22.35 -19.63 18.52
N GLN A 229 22.72 -20.55 19.42
CA GLN A 229 24.00 -21.24 19.38
C GLN A 229 24.24 -22.05 18.12
N GLU A 230 23.17 -22.49 17.46
CA GLU A 230 23.25 -23.20 16.17
C GLU A 230 23.65 -22.26 15.01
N LEU A 231 23.35 -20.98 15.12
CA LEU A 231 23.64 -19.97 14.10
C LEU A 231 24.97 -19.24 14.33
N LEU A 232 25.50 -19.23 15.56
CA LEU A 232 26.64 -18.39 15.92
C LEU A 232 27.84 -18.51 14.99
N PRO A 233 28.31 -19.73 14.62
CA PRO A 233 29.49 -19.84 13.75
C PRO A 233 29.28 -19.19 12.38
N LEU A 234 28.06 -19.28 11.84
CA LEU A 234 27.69 -18.69 10.56
C LEU A 234 27.53 -17.17 10.68
N LEU A 235 26.83 -16.70 11.73
CA LEU A 235 26.62 -15.26 11.97
C LEU A 235 27.94 -14.51 12.17
N GLU A 236 28.92 -15.11 12.85
CA GLU A 236 30.24 -14.48 13.00
C GLU A 236 30.95 -14.29 11.65
N GLN A 237 30.82 -15.22 10.72
CA GLN A 237 31.38 -15.09 9.38
C GLN A 237 30.68 -13.98 8.60
N ILE A 238 29.34 -13.91 8.63
CA ILE A 238 28.54 -12.90 7.94
C ILE A 238 28.82 -11.49 8.50
N VAL A 239 28.88 -11.34 9.82
CA VAL A 239 29.21 -10.05 10.46
C VAL A 239 30.61 -9.59 10.07
N LYS A 240 31.60 -10.49 10.00
CA LYS A 240 32.96 -10.16 9.56
C LYS A 240 33.02 -9.71 8.10
N SER A 241 32.15 -10.26 7.23
CA SER A 241 32.07 -9.84 5.83
C SER A 241 31.30 -8.51 5.63
N GLY A 242 30.61 -8.00 6.66
CA GLY A 242 29.76 -6.81 6.55
C GLY A 242 28.50 -7.01 5.70
N SER A 243 28.13 -8.25 5.43
CA SER A 243 27.04 -8.60 4.53
C SER A 243 25.69 -8.69 5.27
N GLN A 244 24.62 -8.64 4.48
CA GLN A 244 23.24 -8.77 4.97
C GLN A 244 22.78 -10.23 4.91
N LEU A 245 21.81 -10.62 5.73
CA LEU A 245 21.31 -11.99 5.81
C LEU A 245 19.79 -12.06 5.73
N LEU A 246 19.28 -12.88 4.82
CA LEU A 246 17.91 -13.39 4.84
C LEU A 246 17.92 -14.81 5.44
N ILE A 247 17.07 -15.07 6.42
CA ILE A 247 16.84 -16.41 6.97
C ILE A 247 15.45 -16.87 6.55
N ILE A 248 15.37 -17.98 5.82
CA ILE A 248 14.11 -18.65 5.44
C ILE A 248 14.07 -19.95 6.23
N ALA A 249 13.19 -20.04 7.24
CA ALA A 249 13.07 -21.20 8.09
C ALA A 249 11.61 -21.58 8.34
N GLU A 250 11.32 -22.79 8.84
CA GLU A 250 9.96 -23.14 9.24
C GLU A 250 9.38 -22.12 10.24
N ASP A 251 10.17 -21.75 11.22
CA ASP A 251 9.94 -20.63 12.14
C ASP A 251 11.27 -20.19 12.77
N VAL A 252 11.34 -18.95 13.23
CA VAL A 252 12.42 -18.46 14.09
C VAL A 252 11.79 -17.90 15.35
N GLU A 253 12.09 -18.50 16.50
CA GLU A 253 11.40 -18.20 17.75
C GLU A 253 12.34 -18.15 18.96
N GLY A 254 11.83 -17.75 20.12
CA GLY A 254 12.53 -17.80 21.38
C GLY A 254 13.79 -16.94 21.43
N GLU A 255 14.88 -17.53 21.96
CA GLU A 255 16.17 -16.86 22.13
C GLU A 255 16.79 -16.44 20.79
N ALA A 256 16.66 -17.27 19.76
CA ALA A 256 17.20 -16.97 18.44
C ALA A 256 16.59 -15.69 17.85
N LEU A 257 15.25 -15.58 17.84
CA LEU A 257 14.55 -14.40 17.35
C LEU A 257 14.92 -13.13 18.12
N THR A 258 14.91 -13.23 19.46
CA THR A 258 15.23 -12.08 20.32
C THR A 258 16.65 -11.58 20.07
N THR A 259 17.62 -12.49 19.97
CA THR A 259 19.02 -12.14 19.72
C THR A 259 19.22 -11.49 18.36
N LEU A 260 18.59 -12.01 17.32
CA LEU A 260 18.65 -11.43 15.97
C LEU A 260 18.08 -10.01 15.95
N ILE A 261 16.91 -9.79 16.57
CA ILE A 261 16.27 -8.46 16.64
C ILE A 261 17.17 -7.48 17.41
N VAL A 262 17.69 -7.86 18.58
CA VAL A 262 18.54 -6.98 19.40
C VAL A 262 19.81 -6.56 18.63
N ASN A 263 20.46 -7.49 17.94
CA ASN A 263 21.66 -7.17 17.16
C ASN A 263 21.35 -6.28 15.94
N LYS A 264 20.21 -6.49 15.27
CA LYS A 264 19.74 -5.60 14.20
C LYS A 264 19.47 -4.19 14.72
N LEU A 265 18.73 -4.04 15.82
CA LEU A 265 18.43 -2.74 16.43
C LEU A 265 19.69 -2.00 16.93
N ARG A 266 20.72 -2.73 17.32
CA ARG A 266 22.05 -2.17 17.67
C ARG A 266 22.88 -1.81 16.43
N GLY A 267 22.42 -2.12 15.22
CA GLY A 267 23.17 -1.88 13.99
C GLY A 267 24.37 -2.80 13.81
N THR A 268 24.46 -3.91 14.54
CA THR A 268 25.58 -4.85 14.45
C THR A 268 25.62 -5.54 13.09
N PHE A 269 24.46 -5.97 12.57
CA PHE A 269 24.29 -6.45 11.22
C PHE A 269 22.82 -6.42 10.79
N ASN A 270 22.58 -6.38 9.48
CA ASN A 270 21.24 -6.36 8.92
C ASN A 270 20.76 -7.78 8.63
N VAL A 271 19.71 -8.20 9.34
CA VAL A 271 19.12 -9.53 9.20
C VAL A 271 17.61 -9.45 9.13
N VAL A 272 17.02 -10.27 8.28
CA VAL A 272 15.58 -10.47 8.19
C VAL A 272 15.30 -11.97 8.24
N ALA A 273 14.32 -12.36 9.04
CA ALA A 273 13.86 -13.74 9.12
C ALA A 273 12.41 -13.81 8.62
N VAL A 274 12.14 -14.80 7.76
CA VAL A 274 10.84 -15.09 7.17
C VAL A 274 10.48 -16.54 7.36
N LYS A 275 9.18 -16.86 7.43
CA LYS A 275 8.73 -18.24 7.46
C LYS A 275 8.82 -18.85 6.06
N SER A 276 9.19 -20.13 6.00
CA SER A 276 9.21 -20.87 4.75
C SER A 276 7.81 -20.98 4.13
N PRO A 277 7.69 -20.90 2.79
CA PRO A 277 6.41 -21.06 2.11
C PRO A 277 5.93 -22.52 2.12
N GLY A 278 4.62 -22.73 2.16
CA GLY A 278 4.01 -24.04 2.13
C GLY A 278 4.08 -24.81 3.45
N TYR A 279 3.60 -26.06 3.42
CA TYR A 279 3.57 -26.98 4.56
C TYR A 279 3.93 -28.39 4.10
N GLY A 280 4.54 -29.21 4.98
CA GLY A 280 4.90 -30.60 4.70
C GLY A 280 5.81 -30.73 3.47
N ASP A 281 5.53 -31.72 2.60
CA ASP A 281 6.35 -31.99 1.42
C ASP A 281 6.37 -30.82 0.42
N ARG A 282 5.30 -30.02 0.35
CA ARG A 282 5.28 -28.81 -0.50
C ARG A 282 6.28 -27.77 -0.02
N ARG A 283 6.43 -27.59 1.30
CA ARG A 283 7.43 -26.70 1.87
C ARG A 283 8.82 -27.12 1.42
N LYS A 284 9.14 -28.41 1.53
CA LYS A 284 10.45 -28.95 1.11
C LYS A 284 10.74 -28.68 -0.37
N GLU A 285 9.74 -28.88 -1.21
CA GLU A 285 9.90 -28.64 -2.65
C GLU A 285 10.05 -27.15 -2.98
N MET A 286 9.34 -26.26 -2.29
CA MET A 286 9.50 -24.81 -2.47
C MET A 286 10.85 -24.32 -1.94
N LEU A 287 11.36 -24.86 -0.83
CA LEU A 287 12.71 -24.57 -0.34
C LEU A 287 13.79 -25.00 -1.34
N LYS A 288 13.60 -26.16 -2.02
CA LYS A 288 14.50 -26.60 -3.11
C LYS A 288 14.43 -25.64 -4.31
N ASP A 289 13.24 -25.15 -4.68
CA ASP A 289 13.08 -24.19 -5.76
C ASP A 289 13.83 -22.88 -5.45
N ILE A 290 13.72 -22.39 -4.21
CA ILE A 290 14.45 -21.20 -3.73
C ILE A 290 15.96 -21.47 -3.73
N ALA A 291 16.40 -22.65 -3.28
CA ALA A 291 17.81 -23.02 -3.27
C ALA A 291 18.41 -23.04 -4.67
N VAL A 292 17.71 -23.63 -5.65
CA VAL A 292 18.14 -23.65 -7.05
C VAL A 292 18.19 -22.24 -7.63
N LEU A 293 17.19 -21.39 -7.34
CA LEU A 293 17.15 -20.00 -7.81
C LEU A 293 18.31 -19.16 -7.25
N THR A 294 18.70 -19.40 -6.01
CA THR A 294 19.71 -18.58 -5.31
C THR A 294 21.10 -19.19 -5.26
N GLY A 295 21.25 -20.42 -5.75
CA GLY A 295 22.50 -21.18 -5.67
C GLY A 295 22.85 -21.69 -4.27
N GLY A 296 21.87 -21.67 -3.34
CA GLY A 296 22.08 -22.11 -1.97
C GLY A 296 21.80 -23.59 -1.70
N THR A 297 22.06 -24.02 -0.49
CA THR A 297 21.79 -25.37 0.00
C THR A 297 20.70 -25.35 1.06
N VAL A 298 19.73 -26.29 0.97
CA VAL A 298 18.71 -26.45 2.01
C VAL A 298 19.28 -27.21 3.19
N VAL A 299 19.29 -26.60 4.37
CA VAL A 299 19.62 -27.28 5.62
C VAL A 299 18.43 -28.11 6.06
N SER A 300 18.59 -29.42 6.13
CA SER A 300 17.54 -30.35 6.52
C SER A 300 18.16 -31.57 7.22
N ASP A 301 17.52 -32.01 8.29
CA ASP A 301 17.92 -33.22 9.01
C ASP A 301 17.86 -34.48 8.11
N GLU A 302 16.94 -34.49 7.12
CA GLU A 302 16.84 -35.59 6.14
C GLU A 302 18.07 -35.67 5.21
N LEU A 303 18.69 -34.53 4.92
CA LEU A 303 19.90 -34.46 4.11
C LEU A 303 21.18 -34.62 4.96
N GLY A 304 21.06 -34.74 6.26
CA GLY A 304 22.19 -34.87 7.19
C GLY A 304 23.06 -33.61 7.29
N ILE A 305 22.53 -32.44 6.96
CA ILE A 305 23.24 -31.16 7.01
C ILE A 305 22.90 -30.46 8.33
N ASP A 306 23.91 -30.29 9.20
CA ASP A 306 23.76 -29.58 10.46
C ASP A 306 23.96 -28.06 10.25
N LEU A 307 23.08 -27.26 10.84
CA LEU A 307 23.14 -25.80 10.79
C LEU A 307 24.45 -25.24 11.41
N LYS A 308 25.05 -25.94 12.36
CA LYS A 308 26.32 -25.55 12.99
C LYS A 308 27.53 -25.70 12.06
N GLU A 309 27.42 -26.57 11.05
CA GLU A 309 28.50 -26.86 10.10
C GLU A 309 28.37 -26.04 8.81
N MET A 310 27.32 -25.21 8.70
CA MET A 310 27.10 -24.36 7.53
C MET A 310 28.18 -23.30 7.36
N THR A 311 28.62 -23.16 6.12
CA THR A 311 29.60 -22.14 5.70
C THR A 311 28.95 -21.13 4.74
N ILE A 312 29.57 -19.97 4.57
CA ILE A 312 29.09 -18.90 3.67
C ILE A 312 28.91 -19.42 2.24
N ASP A 313 29.76 -20.29 1.77
CA ASP A 313 29.74 -20.82 0.38
C ASP A 313 28.51 -21.69 0.08
N GLN A 314 27.82 -22.16 1.11
CA GLN A 314 26.59 -22.97 0.99
C GLN A 314 25.31 -22.11 1.04
N LEU A 315 25.46 -20.82 1.34
CA LEU A 315 24.34 -19.90 1.36
C LEU A 315 23.93 -19.50 -0.07
N GLY A 316 22.62 -19.30 -0.25
CA GLY A 316 22.12 -18.70 -1.47
C GLY A 316 22.47 -17.21 -1.53
N ARG A 317 22.39 -16.65 -2.73
CA ARG A 317 22.61 -15.23 -2.99
C ARG A 317 21.58 -14.68 -3.96
N ALA A 318 21.30 -13.40 -3.83
CA ALA A 318 20.50 -12.64 -4.78
C ALA A 318 20.98 -11.20 -4.80
N LYS A 319 20.66 -10.48 -5.86
CA LYS A 319 21.01 -9.05 -5.98
C LYS A 319 20.22 -8.19 -5.01
N ALA A 320 18.93 -8.50 -4.82
CA ALA A 320 18.10 -7.84 -3.82
C ALA A 320 17.04 -8.79 -3.25
N VAL A 321 16.61 -8.52 -2.02
CA VAL A 321 15.43 -9.17 -1.42
C VAL A 321 14.56 -8.09 -0.80
N LYS A 322 13.27 -8.13 -1.12
CA LYS A 322 12.24 -7.27 -0.54
C LYS A 322 11.28 -8.12 0.29
N VAL A 323 11.12 -7.76 1.57
CA VAL A 323 10.25 -8.50 2.50
C VAL A 323 9.19 -7.55 3.04
N GLY A 324 7.95 -7.81 2.70
CA GLY A 324 6.78 -7.14 3.26
C GLY A 324 6.20 -7.89 4.46
N LYS A 325 5.02 -7.47 4.88
CA LYS A 325 4.28 -8.11 5.97
C LYS A 325 3.81 -9.52 5.61
N GLU A 326 3.44 -9.76 4.37
CA GLU A 326 2.79 -10.99 3.91
C GLU A 326 3.54 -11.72 2.79
N ASN A 327 4.52 -11.06 2.17
CA ASN A 327 5.24 -11.59 1.03
C ASN A 327 6.75 -11.33 1.10
N THR A 328 7.50 -12.15 0.38
CA THR A 328 8.94 -11.99 0.16
C THR A 328 9.22 -12.14 -1.33
N VAL A 329 9.97 -11.18 -1.90
CA VAL A 329 10.41 -11.17 -3.29
C VAL A 329 11.93 -11.31 -3.32
N ILE A 330 12.41 -12.34 -3.99
CA ILE A 330 13.83 -12.53 -4.32
C ILE A 330 14.03 -12.04 -5.74
N VAL A 331 14.92 -11.07 -5.93
CA VAL A 331 15.19 -10.43 -7.23
C VAL A 331 16.59 -10.80 -7.67
N ASP A 332 16.71 -11.28 -8.90
CA ASP A 332 17.98 -11.63 -9.53
C ASP A 332 18.80 -12.62 -8.66
N GLY A 333 18.23 -13.83 -8.49
CA GLY A 333 18.91 -14.92 -7.79
C GLY A 333 20.17 -15.37 -8.53
N GLU A 334 21.25 -15.61 -7.79
CA GLU A 334 22.57 -15.99 -8.37
C GLU A 334 22.72 -17.52 -8.58
N GLY A 335 21.61 -18.25 -8.75
CA GLY A 335 21.63 -19.67 -9.08
C GLY A 335 22.12 -19.97 -10.51
N ASP A 336 22.57 -21.20 -10.73
CA ASP A 336 22.97 -21.64 -12.08
C ASP A 336 21.76 -21.71 -13.01
N LYS A 337 21.79 -20.97 -14.12
CA LYS A 337 20.71 -20.90 -15.12
C LYS A 337 20.32 -22.27 -15.68
N LYS A 338 21.28 -23.18 -15.83
CA LYS A 338 21.01 -24.53 -16.28
C LYS A 338 20.26 -25.33 -15.22
N ALA A 339 20.66 -25.23 -13.96
CA ALA A 339 19.96 -25.88 -12.85
C ALA A 339 18.52 -25.36 -12.70
N ILE A 340 18.29 -24.06 -12.88
CA ILE A 340 16.95 -23.45 -12.89
C ILE A 340 16.13 -24.02 -14.06
N ALA A 341 16.67 -24.07 -15.28
CA ALA A 341 15.97 -24.62 -16.44
C ALA A 341 15.64 -26.11 -16.27
N ASP A 342 16.57 -26.90 -15.72
CA ASP A 342 16.38 -28.33 -15.44
C ASP A 342 15.27 -28.51 -14.38
N ARG A 343 15.22 -27.63 -13.35
CA ARG A 343 14.17 -27.64 -12.33
C ARG A 343 12.80 -27.29 -12.90
N VAL A 344 12.72 -26.30 -13.78
CA VAL A 344 11.50 -25.93 -14.52
C VAL A 344 11.01 -27.12 -15.36
N ALA A 345 11.92 -27.82 -16.08
CA ALA A 345 11.58 -28.99 -16.87
C ALA A 345 11.06 -30.14 -15.99
N GLN A 346 11.66 -30.35 -14.80
CA GLN A 346 11.20 -31.34 -13.82
C GLN A 346 9.77 -31.07 -13.37
N ILE A 347 9.44 -29.81 -13.02
CA ILE A 347 8.09 -29.43 -12.59
C ILE A 347 7.09 -29.62 -13.75
N LYS A 348 7.44 -29.28 -14.99
CA LYS A 348 6.59 -29.50 -16.16
C LYS A 348 6.27 -30.99 -16.37
N ASN A 349 7.25 -31.86 -16.19
CA ASN A 349 7.04 -33.31 -16.26
C ASN A 349 6.10 -33.80 -15.14
N GLN A 350 6.28 -33.30 -13.90
CA GLN A 350 5.37 -33.61 -12.79
C GLN A 350 3.93 -33.18 -13.08
N ILE A 351 3.71 -32.02 -13.72
CA ILE A 351 2.40 -31.55 -14.15
C ILE A 351 1.77 -32.50 -15.17
N ALA A 352 2.56 -33.03 -16.12
CA ALA A 352 2.08 -33.97 -17.13
C ALA A 352 1.72 -35.33 -16.54
N ASP A 353 2.46 -35.79 -15.53
CA ASP A 353 2.29 -37.11 -14.94
C ASP A 353 1.22 -37.15 -13.84
N THR A 354 0.86 -36.03 -13.24
CA THR A 354 -0.10 -35.99 -12.12
C THR A 354 -1.54 -36.21 -12.58
N LYS A 355 -2.26 -37.07 -11.85
CA LYS A 355 -3.67 -37.38 -12.09
C LYS A 355 -4.62 -36.55 -11.21
N SER A 356 -4.09 -35.87 -10.20
CA SER A 356 -4.85 -35.02 -9.27
C SER A 356 -4.93 -33.61 -9.83
N ASP A 357 -6.14 -33.10 -10.04
CA ASP A 357 -6.34 -31.72 -10.51
C ASP A 357 -5.84 -30.70 -9.48
N PHE A 358 -5.99 -30.98 -8.19
CA PHE A 358 -5.48 -30.15 -7.12
C PHE A 358 -3.94 -30.10 -7.11
N ASP A 359 -3.26 -31.25 -7.28
CA ASP A 359 -1.79 -31.26 -7.31
C ASP A 359 -1.29 -30.62 -8.60
N ARG A 360 -2.00 -30.78 -9.73
CA ARG A 360 -1.70 -30.09 -10.98
C ARG A 360 -1.74 -28.59 -10.82
N GLU A 361 -2.79 -28.06 -10.19
CA GLU A 361 -2.92 -26.62 -9.90
C GLU A 361 -1.72 -26.12 -9.05
N LYS A 362 -1.37 -26.82 -7.98
CA LYS A 362 -0.26 -26.44 -7.11
C LYS A 362 1.11 -26.53 -7.77
N LEU A 363 1.31 -27.49 -8.68
CA LEU A 363 2.52 -27.58 -9.50
C LEU A 363 2.57 -26.44 -10.54
N GLN A 364 1.42 -26.03 -11.10
CA GLN A 364 1.34 -24.88 -12.01
C GLN A 364 1.67 -23.58 -11.29
N GLU A 365 1.16 -23.36 -10.06
CA GLU A 365 1.54 -22.21 -9.24
C GLU A 365 3.06 -22.17 -8.98
N ARG A 366 3.66 -23.29 -8.64
CA ARG A 366 5.11 -23.40 -8.43
C ARG A 366 5.90 -23.10 -9.70
N LEU A 367 5.45 -23.64 -10.84
CA LEU A 367 6.06 -23.38 -12.13
C LEU A 367 6.00 -21.89 -12.48
N ALA A 368 4.84 -21.27 -12.28
CA ALA A 368 4.64 -19.84 -12.55
C ALA A 368 5.59 -18.98 -11.69
N LYS A 369 5.72 -19.30 -10.40
CA LYS A 369 6.63 -18.58 -9.48
C LYS A 369 8.10 -18.73 -9.86
N LEU A 370 8.55 -19.90 -10.32
CA LEU A 370 9.95 -20.13 -10.66
C LEU A 370 10.31 -19.65 -12.07
N ALA A 371 9.40 -19.85 -13.04
CA ALA A 371 9.65 -19.55 -14.46
C ALA A 371 9.19 -18.14 -14.87
N GLY A 372 8.36 -17.47 -14.05
CA GLY A 372 7.77 -16.17 -14.38
C GLY A 372 8.74 -15.00 -14.35
N GLY A 373 9.85 -15.13 -13.64
CA GLY A 373 10.80 -14.05 -13.43
C GLY A 373 10.23 -12.87 -12.62
N VAL A 374 11.03 -11.83 -12.50
CA VAL A 374 10.65 -10.55 -11.88
C VAL A 374 10.95 -9.43 -12.87
N ALA A 375 9.94 -8.61 -13.19
CA ALA A 375 10.18 -7.36 -13.91
C ALA A 375 10.62 -6.29 -12.92
N VAL A 376 11.78 -5.73 -13.15
CA VAL A 376 12.35 -4.66 -12.31
C VAL A 376 12.29 -3.35 -13.09
N ILE A 377 11.50 -2.41 -12.60
CA ILE A 377 11.50 -1.03 -13.10
C ILE A 377 12.49 -0.24 -12.26
N ARG A 378 13.64 0.12 -12.85
CA ARG A 378 14.63 0.96 -12.20
C ARG A 378 14.36 2.41 -12.53
N VAL A 379 13.94 3.16 -11.52
CA VAL A 379 13.56 4.57 -11.67
C VAL A 379 14.80 5.44 -11.57
N GLY A 380 15.08 6.19 -12.64
CA GLY A 380 16.16 7.18 -12.69
C GLY A 380 15.62 8.60 -12.81
N ALA A 381 16.32 9.56 -12.18
CA ALA A 381 16.07 10.98 -12.31
C ALA A 381 17.34 11.79 -11.98
N PRO A 382 17.42 13.07 -12.38
CA PRO A 382 18.56 13.94 -12.10
C PRO A 382 18.78 14.24 -10.62
N THR A 383 17.73 14.24 -9.80
CA THR A 383 17.78 14.53 -8.37
C THR A 383 17.10 13.46 -7.55
N GLU A 384 17.54 13.28 -6.31
CA GLU A 384 16.94 12.32 -5.38
C GLU A 384 15.45 12.60 -5.11
N THR A 385 15.09 13.89 -5.00
CA THR A 385 13.70 14.31 -4.78
C THR A 385 12.80 13.91 -5.95
N GLU A 386 13.24 14.17 -7.19
CA GLU A 386 12.49 13.79 -8.40
C GLU A 386 12.41 12.27 -8.56
N MET A 387 13.49 11.56 -8.26
CA MET A 387 13.53 10.11 -8.31
C MET A 387 12.51 9.49 -7.33
N LYS A 388 12.44 10.00 -6.10
CA LYS A 388 11.46 9.54 -5.11
C LYS A 388 10.02 9.82 -5.55
N ASP A 389 9.73 11.03 -6.05
CA ASP A 389 8.40 11.36 -6.58
C ASP A 389 8.00 10.43 -7.73
N LYS A 390 8.90 10.23 -8.71
CA LYS A 390 8.66 9.33 -9.84
C LYS A 390 8.46 7.87 -9.40
N LYS A 391 9.21 7.42 -8.40
CA LYS A 391 9.06 6.09 -7.82
C LYS A 391 7.68 5.90 -7.17
N TYR A 392 7.21 6.85 -6.35
CA TYR A 392 5.88 6.78 -5.73
C TYR A 392 4.78 6.73 -6.79
N ARG A 393 4.84 7.59 -7.81
CA ARG A 393 3.87 7.55 -8.91
C ARG A 393 3.85 6.22 -9.67
N MET A 394 5.01 5.59 -9.87
CA MET A 394 5.08 4.27 -10.47
C MET A 394 4.51 3.17 -9.57
N GLU A 395 4.74 3.25 -8.26
CA GLU A 395 4.15 2.33 -7.28
C GLU A 395 2.61 2.43 -7.30
N ASP A 396 2.06 3.65 -7.30
CA ASP A 396 0.62 3.89 -7.40
C ASP A 396 0.05 3.37 -8.73
N ALA A 397 0.72 3.67 -9.85
CA ALA A 397 0.32 3.19 -11.17
C ALA A 397 0.29 1.67 -11.27
N LEU A 398 1.30 0.99 -10.72
CA LEU A 398 1.36 -0.47 -10.67
C LEU A 398 0.22 -1.05 -9.83
N ASN A 399 -0.04 -0.47 -8.66
CA ASN A 399 -1.10 -0.92 -7.76
C ASN A 399 -2.49 -0.68 -8.36
N ALA A 400 -2.73 0.50 -8.93
CA ALA A 400 -3.97 0.82 -9.66
C ALA A 400 -4.21 -0.16 -10.82
N THR A 401 -3.16 -0.51 -11.55
CA THR A 401 -3.26 -1.45 -12.67
C THR A 401 -3.60 -2.86 -12.20
N ARG A 402 -2.98 -3.33 -11.10
CA ARG A 402 -3.34 -4.61 -10.48
C ARG A 402 -4.80 -4.62 -10.02
N ALA A 403 -5.23 -3.56 -9.34
CA ALA A 403 -6.62 -3.40 -8.91
C ALA A 403 -7.61 -3.40 -10.09
N ALA A 404 -7.24 -2.79 -11.22
CA ALA A 404 -8.04 -2.79 -12.44
C ALA A 404 -8.15 -4.18 -13.08
N VAL A 405 -7.06 -4.94 -13.10
CA VAL A 405 -7.05 -6.32 -13.62
C VAL A 405 -7.90 -7.25 -12.74
N GLU A 406 -7.90 -7.03 -11.40
CA GLU A 406 -8.68 -7.84 -10.46
C GLU A 406 -10.20 -7.61 -10.56
N GLU A 407 -10.66 -6.36 -10.55
CA GLU A 407 -12.08 -6.03 -10.41
C GLU A 407 -12.66 -5.22 -11.58
N GLY A 408 -11.82 -4.89 -12.57
CA GLY A 408 -12.23 -4.09 -13.72
C GLY A 408 -12.12 -2.58 -13.49
N ILE A 409 -12.61 -1.85 -14.49
CA ILE A 409 -12.50 -0.39 -14.62
C ILE A 409 -13.87 0.28 -14.77
N ILE A 410 -13.95 1.52 -14.31
CA ILE A 410 -15.10 2.42 -14.47
C ILE A 410 -14.65 3.77 -15.07
N ALA A 411 -15.61 4.61 -15.41
CA ALA A 411 -15.35 6.00 -15.80
C ALA A 411 -14.67 6.75 -14.63
N GLY A 412 -13.50 7.32 -14.89
CA GLY A 412 -12.67 7.93 -13.87
C GLY A 412 -13.03 9.39 -13.53
N GLY A 413 -12.11 10.06 -12.85
CA GLY A 413 -12.23 11.46 -12.50
C GLY A 413 -13.40 11.79 -11.57
N GLY A 414 -13.83 10.85 -10.73
CA GLY A 414 -14.97 11.02 -9.83
C GLY A 414 -16.34 10.94 -10.50
N SER A 415 -16.42 10.77 -11.82
CA SER A 415 -17.68 10.75 -12.58
C SER A 415 -18.58 9.58 -12.19
N SER A 416 -17.98 8.39 -11.96
CA SER A 416 -18.73 7.20 -11.56
C SER A 416 -19.41 7.35 -10.20
N TYR A 417 -18.83 8.10 -9.27
CA TYR A 417 -19.48 8.40 -7.98
C TYR A 417 -20.75 9.26 -8.18
N VAL A 418 -20.67 10.27 -9.07
CA VAL A 418 -21.83 11.14 -9.38
C VAL A 418 -22.95 10.32 -10.03
N HIS A 419 -22.62 9.42 -10.96
CA HIS A 419 -23.60 8.53 -11.57
C HIS A 419 -24.15 7.47 -10.60
N ALA A 420 -23.33 6.95 -9.68
CA ALA A 420 -23.78 6.04 -8.63
C ALA A 420 -24.74 6.75 -7.66
N ALA A 421 -24.50 8.03 -7.34
CA ALA A 421 -25.37 8.82 -6.48
C ALA A 421 -26.84 8.87 -6.99
N ALA A 422 -27.04 8.92 -8.32
CA ALA A 422 -28.39 8.90 -8.90
C ALA A 422 -29.12 7.56 -8.67
N GLN A 423 -28.38 6.44 -8.52
CA GLN A 423 -28.98 5.13 -8.27
C GLN A 423 -29.41 4.94 -6.81
N LEU A 424 -29.00 5.82 -5.89
CA LEU A 424 -29.39 5.76 -4.49
C LEU A 424 -30.83 6.24 -4.22
N ASP A 425 -31.49 6.87 -5.17
CA ASP A 425 -32.84 7.45 -4.96
C ASP A 425 -33.85 6.40 -4.50
N SER A 426 -33.86 5.21 -5.11
CA SER A 426 -34.75 4.12 -4.72
C SER A 426 -34.49 3.61 -3.29
N VAL A 427 -33.22 3.57 -2.87
CA VAL A 427 -32.84 3.19 -1.49
C VAL A 427 -33.28 4.26 -0.51
N ILE A 428 -33.02 5.53 -0.80
CA ILE A 428 -33.38 6.69 0.03
C ILE A 428 -34.90 6.79 0.20
N GLU A 429 -35.68 6.56 -0.85
CA GLU A 429 -37.14 6.55 -0.80
C GLU A 429 -37.71 5.42 0.07
N SER A 430 -37.01 4.31 0.20
CA SER A 430 -37.40 3.19 1.06
C SER A 430 -37.12 3.43 2.56
N LEU A 431 -36.35 4.48 2.88
CA LEU A 431 -35.94 4.84 4.25
C LEU A 431 -36.77 6.00 4.79
N SER A 432 -36.77 6.18 6.12
CA SER A 432 -37.48 7.25 6.80
C SER A 432 -36.66 7.87 7.94
N GLY A 433 -37.00 9.11 8.34
CA GLY A 433 -36.36 9.79 9.47
C GLY A 433 -34.84 9.92 9.31
N ASP A 434 -34.12 9.75 10.41
CA ASP A 434 -32.66 9.90 10.45
C ASP A 434 -31.92 8.85 9.61
N GLU A 435 -32.53 7.68 9.36
CA GLU A 435 -31.94 6.68 8.46
C GLU A 435 -31.92 7.17 7.01
N LYS A 436 -33.00 7.84 6.57
CA LYS A 436 -33.06 8.50 5.27
C LYS A 436 -32.01 9.61 5.19
N THR A 437 -31.92 10.46 6.22
CA THR A 437 -30.92 11.53 6.32
C THR A 437 -29.49 10.97 6.22
N GLY A 438 -29.20 9.84 6.88
CA GLY A 438 -27.91 9.16 6.78
C GLY A 438 -27.57 8.74 5.35
N ALA A 439 -28.54 8.23 4.60
CA ALA A 439 -28.35 7.88 3.19
C ALA A 439 -28.15 9.11 2.29
N GLU A 440 -28.84 10.22 2.57
CA GLU A 440 -28.69 11.50 1.87
C GLU A 440 -27.29 12.11 2.09
N ILE A 441 -26.69 11.95 3.28
CA ILE A 441 -25.30 12.36 3.58
C ILE A 441 -24.34 11.67 2.63
N VAL A 442 -24.43 10.35 2.49
CA VAL A 442 -23.56 9.59 1.57
C VAL A 442 -23.78 10.04 0.13
N LYS A 443 -25.05 10.12 -0.33
CA LYS A 443 -25.38 10.56 -1.67
C LYS A 443 -24.74 11.88 -2.04
N LYS A 444 -24.82 12.87 -1.14
CA LYS A 444 -24.25 14.20 -1.36
C LYS A 444 -22.72 14.16 -1.36
N SER A 445 -22.12 13.34 -0.49
CA SER A 445 -20.66 13.21 -0.38
C SER A 445 -20.02 12.56 -1.62
N LEU A 446 -20.76 11.74 -2.38
CA LEU A 446 -20.30 11.17 -3.65
C LEU A 446 -19.96 12.22 -4.73
N GLU A 447 -20.46 13.43 -4.60
CA GLU A 447 -20.15 14.55 -5.50
C GLU A 447 -18.76 15.19 -5.22
N ALA A 448 -18.22 14.98 -4.00
CA ALA A 448 -17.02 15.67 -3.53
C ALA A 448 -15.75 15.42 -4.34
N PRO A 449 -15.44 14.20 -4.83
CA PRO A 449 -14.23 13.97 -5.63
C PRO A 449 -14.24 14.78 -6.94
N LEU A 450 -15.31 14.69 -7.74
CA LEU A 450 -15.43 15.46 -8.98
C LEU A 450 -15.42 16.96 -8.72
N PHE A 451 -16.15 17.42 -7.68
CA PHE A 451 -16.16 18.82 -7.27
C PHE A 451 -14.73 19.31 -7.00
N ARG A 452 -13.94 18.54 -6.26
CA ARG A 452 -12.56 18.91 -5.91
C ARG A 452 -11.64 18.94 -7.13
N ILE A 453 -11.74 17.95 -8.03
CA ILE A 453 -10.99 17.92 -9.28
C ILE A 453 -11.26 19.18 -10.12
N ALA A 454 -12.52 19.57 -10.23
CA ALA A 454 -12.92 20.78 -10.96
C ALA A 454 -12.35 22.06 -10.31
N VAL A 455 -12.45 22.17 -8.98
CA VAL A 455 -11.88 23.32 -8.23
C VAL A 455 -10.37 23.39 -8.38
N ASN A 456 -9.66 22.27 -8.28
CA ASN A 456 -8.21 22.23 -8.48
C ASN A 456 -7.82 22.58 -9.93
N ALA A 457 -8.70 22.36 -10.88
CA ALA A 457 -8.55 22.79 -12.27
C ALA A 457 -8.90 24.28 -12.52
N GLY A 458 -9.35 25.00 -11.48
CA GLY A 458 -9.73 26.41 -11.58
C GLY A 458 -11.16 26.66 -12.09
N GLN A 459 -12.00 25.62 -12.05
CA GLN A 459 -13.39 25.67 -12.53
C GLN A 459 -14.39 25.72 -11.36
N GLU A 460 -15.63 26.11 -11.66
CA GLU A 460 -16.71 26.12 -10.68
C GLU A 460 -17.24 24.69 -10.46
N GLY A 461 -16.81 24.05 -9.35
CA GLY A 461 -17.09 22.65 -9.07
C GLY A 461 -18.58 22.29 -9.08
N ALA A 462 -19.44 23.16 -8.54
CA ALA A 462 -20.88 22.92 -8.50
C ALA A 462 -21.51 22.85 -9.91
N VAL A 463 -21.04 23.68 -10.84
CA VAL A 463 -21.50 23.68 -12.25
C VAL A 463 -21.08 22.38 -12.93
N ILE A 464 -19.82 21.98 -12.76
CA ILE A 464 -19.28 20.75 -13.34
C ILE A 464 -20.05 19.52 -12.84
N VAL A 465 -20.21 19.40 -11.52
CA VAL A 465 -20.96 18.28 -10.91
C VAL A 465 -22.40 18.23 -11.44
N ASN A 466 -23.10 19.38 -11.48
CA ASN A 466 -24.47 19.41 -11.99
C ASN A 466 -24.57 19.03 -13.45
N THR A 467 -23.60 19.42 -14.28
CA THR A 467 -23.56 19.05 -15.71
C THR A 467 -23.35 17.53 -15.88
N VAL A 468 -22.39 16.94 -15.15
CA VAL A 468 -22.14 15.49 -15.19
C VAL A 468 -23.34 14.70 -14.66
N LYS A 469 -23.98 15.17 -13.60
CA LYS A 469 -25.19 14.55 -13.02
C LYS A 469 -26.35 14.44 -14.01
N ASN A 470 -26.48 15.39 -14.93
CA ASN A 470 -27.52 15.44 -15.96
C ASN A 470 -27.08 14.83 -17.31
N SER A 471 -25.86 14.28 -17.37
CA SER A 471 -25.31 13.63 -18.56
C SER A 471 -25.57 12.11 -18.54
N ASN A 472 -25.33 11.46 -19.67
CA ASN A 472 -25.41 10.00 -19.79
C ASN A 472 -24.35 9.33 -18.90
N VAL A 473 -24.66 8.13 -18.39
CA VAL A 473 -23.71 7.33 -17.63
C VAL A 473 -22.43 7.09 -18.45
N GLY A 474 -21.27 7.33 -17.82
CA GLY A 474 -19.96 7.25 -18.48
C GLY A 474 -19.44 8.57 -19.02
N VAL A 475 -20.28 9.61 -19.12
CA VAL A 475 -19.81 10.97 -19.42
C VAL A 475 -19.29 11.62 -18.15
N GLY A 476 -18.14 12.27 -18.24
CA GLY A 476 -17.52 13.01 -17.15
C GLY A 476 -16.80 14.25 -17.64
N TYR A 477 -16.11 14.91 -16.74
CA TYR A 477 -15.34 16.12 -17.00
C TYR A 477 -13.85 15.81 -17.11
N ASN A 478 -13.26 16.07 -18.28
CA ASN A 478 -11.81 16.02 -18.48
C ASN A 478 -11.19 17.34 -18.02
N ALA A 479 -10.59 17.33 -16.84
CA ALA A 479 -10.01 18.52 -16.23
C ALA A 479 -8.71 19.01 -16.92
N LEU A 480 -8.09 18.21 -17.79
CA LEU A 480 -6.94 18.65 -18.60
C LEU A 480 -7.38 19.55 -19.76
N THR A 481 -8.41 19.11 -20.53
CA THR A 481 -8.89 19.79 -21.74
C THR A 481 -10.07 20.72 -21.51
N ASP A 482 -10.66 20.70 -20.31
CA ASP A 482 -11.86 21.45 -19.94
C ASP A 482 -13.09 21.09 -20.80
N GLU A 483 -13.28 19.78 -21.03
CA GLU A 483 -14.34 19.25 -21.89
C GLU A 483 -15.14 18.14 -21.19
N TYR A 484 -16.41 17.97 -21.63
CA TYR A 484 -17.22 16.83 -21.20
C TYR A 484 -17.11 15.71 -22.25
N VAL A 485 -16.61 14.55 -21.81
CA VAL A 485 -16.29 13.43 -22.70
C VAL A 485 -16.81 12.11 -22.15
N ASN A 486 -16.93 11.10 -23.01
CA ASN A 486 -17.03 9.72 -22.53
C ASN A 486 -15.68 9.33 -21.92
N MET A 487 -15.65 9.18 -20.59
CA MET A 487 -14.41 8.99 -19.85
C MET A 487 -13.67 7.71 -20.25
N VAL A 488 -14.42 6.63 -20.53
CA VAL A 488 -13.83 5.35 -20.95
C VAL A 488 -13.18 5.47 -22.34
N GLU A 489 -13.85 6.12 -23.28
CA GLU A 489 -13.32 6.34 -24.63
C GLU A 489 -12.14 7.32 -24.64
N ALA A 490 -12.16 8.31 -23.74
CA ALA A 490 -11.05 9.25 -23.53
C ALA A 490 -9.87 8.64 -22.76
N GLY A 491 -9.98 7.38 -22.32
CA GLY A 491 -8.95 6.69 -21.55
C GLY A 491 -8.79 7.17 -20.11
N ILE A 492 -9.77 7.89 -19.55
CA ILE A 492 -9.78 8.36 -18.16
C ILE A 492 -10.51 7.30 -17.32
N LEU A 493 -9.75 6.40 -16.73
CA LEU A 493 -10.23 5.16 -16.13
C LEU A 493 -9.82 5.08 -14.66
N ASP A 494 -10.77 4.70 -13.79
CA ASP A 494 -10.49 4.37 -12.40
C ASP A 494 -10.73 2.87 -12.15
N PRO A 495 -9.88 2.19 -11.37
CA PRO A 495 -10.14 0.82 -10.93
C PRO A 495 -11.33 0.78 -9.96
N VAL A 496 -12.23 -0.18 -10.16
CA VAL A 496 -13.40 -0.34 -9.27
C VAL A 496 -12.96 -0.63 -7.84
N LYS A 497 -11.96 -1.48 -7.65
CA LYS A 497 -11.41 -1.83 -6.34
C LYS A 497 -10.95 -0.59 -5.57
N VAL A 498 -10.26 0.34 -6.24
CA VAL A 498 -9.82 1.61 -5.66
C VAL A 498 -11.01 2.45 -5.23
N SER A 499 -11.96 2.67 -6.15
CA SER A 499 -13.12 3.54 -5.90
C SER A 499 -14.04 3.00 -4.80
N ARG A 500 -14.36 1.70 -4.81
CA ARG A 500 -15.22 1.12 -3.76
C ARG A 500 -14.53 1.09 -2.39
N SER A 501 -13.23 0.78 -2.35
CA SER A 501 -12.48 0.73 -1.08
C SER A 501 -12.36 2.12 -0.47
N ALA A 502 -12.09 3.15 -1.28
CA ALA A 502 -12.08 4.54 -0.83
C ALA A 502 -13.42 4.95 -0.19
N LEU A 503 -14.54 4.61 -0.82
CA LEU A 503 -15.88 4.90 -0.31
C LEU A 503 -16.20 4.15 0.99
N GLN A 504 -15.87 2.86 1.05
CA GLN A 504 -16.12 2.02 2.24
C GLN A 504 -15.31 2.49 3.44
N ASN A 505 -14.02 2.79 3.24
CA ASN A 505 -13.14 3.27 4.31
C ASN A 505 -13.55 4.67 4.79
N ALA A 506 -13.90 5.57 3.86
CA ALA A 506 -14.42 6.89 4.18
C ALA A 506 -15.68 6.81 5.04
N ASN A 507 -16.66 5.98 4.64
CA ASN A 507 -17.90 5.80 5.40
C ASN A 507 -17.65 5.18 6.78
N SER A 508 -16.77 4.18 6.88
CA SER A 508 -16.47 3.51 8.15
C SER A 508 -15.98 4.49 9.21
N ILE A 509 -15.03 5.33 8.86
CA ILE A 509 -14.44 6.31 9.79
C ILE A 509 -15.40 7.48 10.02
N ALA A 510 -16.02 8.06 8.98
CA ALA A 510 -16.98 9.15 9.13
C ALA A 510 -18.15 8.75 10.02
N ALA A 511 -18.77 7.60 9.78
CA ALA A 511 -19.88 7.10 10.58
C ALA A 511 -19.48 6.82 12.03
N THR A 512 -18.24 6.39 12.27
CA THR A 512 -17.72 6.16 13.64
C THR A 512 -17.47 7.49 14.35
N LEU A 513 -16.88 8.48 13.68
CA LEU A 513 -16.65 9.82 14.22
C LEU A 513 -17.98 10.50 14.58
N LEU A 514 -19.00 10.39 13.73
CA LEU A 514 -20.32 10.98 13.98
C LEU A 514 -21.02 10.38 15.21
N THR A 515 -20.70 9.15 15.63
CA THR A 515 -21.24 8.55 16.85
C THR A 515 -20.47 8.91 18.13
N THR A 516 -19.42 9.73 18.03
CA THR A 516 -18.59 10.12 19.17
C THR A 516 -19.29 11.21 19.98
N GLU A 517 -19.37 11.03 21.31
CA GLU A 517 -19.95 11.99 22.25
C GLU A 517 -18.89 12.63 23.16
N SER A 518 -17.79 11.93 23.41
CA SER A 518 -16.69 12.44 24.22
C SER A 518 -15.34 12.10 23.62
N ALA A 519 -14.37 12.98 23.81
CA ALA A 519 -13.00 12.78 23.43
C ALA A 519 -12.08 12.93 24.65
N VAL A 520 -11.08 12.03 24.77
CA VAL A 520 -10.16 11.99 25.92
C VAL A 520 -8.75 12.12 25.42
N SER A 521 -8.09 13.23 25.73
CA SER A 521 -6.71 13.52 25.34
C SER A 521 -5.73 13.36 26.50
N ILE A 522 -4.47 13.16 26.20
CA ILE A 522 -3.38 13.19 27.19
C ILE A 522 -2.92 14.63 27.34
N ILE A 523 -2.88 15.15 28.58
CA ILE A 523 -2.27 16.45 28.84
C ILE A 523 -0.75 16.28 28.66
N LYS A 524 -0.19 17.00 27.69
CA LYS A 524 1.27 17.06 27.49
C LYS A 524 1.87 17.82 28.68
N GLU A 525 2.71 17.17 29.46
CA GLU A 525 3.52 17.85 30.47
C GLU A 525 4.56 18.72 29.74
N PRO A 526 4.79 19.98 30.18
CA PRO A 526 5.85 20.78 29.60
C PRO A 526 7.19 20.05 29.81
N GLU A 527 7.99 19.97 28.76
CA GLU A 527 9.33 19.40 28.87
C GLU A 527 10.07 20.10 30.01
N PRO A 528 10.71 19.33 30.96
CA PRO A 528 11.48 19.94 32.03
C PRO A 528 12.54 20.84 31.43
N ALA A 529 12.51 22.13 31.78
CA ALA A 529 13.49 23.09 31.31
C ALA A 529 14.89 22.54 31.59
N VAL A 530 15.68 22.34 30.53
CA VAL A 530 17.08 21.94 30.66
C VAL A 530 17.74 23.00 31.56
N PRO A 531 18.32 22.65 32.73
CA PRO A 531 18.96 23.64 33.57
C PRO A 531 20.05 24.30 32.74
N ALA A 532 19.93 25.62 32.55
CA ALA A 532 20.98 26.41 31.93
C ALA A 532 22.27 26.12 32.67
N GLY A 533 23.22 25.44 31.99
CA GLY A 533 24.48 25.00 32.58
C GLY A 533 25.12 26.17 33.28
N GLY A 534 25.27 26.04 34.62
CA GLY A 534 25.91 27.04 35.44
C GLY A 534 27.30 27.35 34.89
N GLY A 535 27.51 28.60 34.48
CA GLY A 535 28.80 29.10 34.07
C GLY A 535 29.80 28.79 35.16
N MET A 536 30.80 28.00 34.87
CA MET A 536 32.03 27.88 35.65
C MET A 536 32.74 29.21 35.56
N GLY A 537 32.44 30.06 36.55
CA GLY A 537 33.21 31.29 36.83
C GLY A 537 34.65 30.90 37.11
N GLY A 538 35.53 31.63 36.46
CA GLY A 538 36.98 31.45 36.54
C GLY A 538 37.51 31.47 37.97
N MET A 539 38.58 30.74 38.15
CA MET A 539 39.63 31.05 39.11
C MET A 539 40.99 30.89 38.39
N MET A 540 41.66 32.00 38.33
CA MET A 540 43.07 32.28 38.22
C MET A 540 44.02 31.12 37.81
#